data_a55a5a192f6c4058957a38301348eca4
#
_entry.id   a55a5a192f6c4058957a38301348eca4
#
_cell.length_a   1.000
_cell.length_b   1.000
_cell.length_c   1.000
_cell.angle_alpha   90.00
_cell.angle_beta   90.00
_cell.angle_gamma   90.00
#
_symmetry.space_group_name_H-M   'P 1'
#
loop_
_entity.id
_entity.type
_entity.pdbx_description
1 polymer ?
#
loop_
_entity_poly.entity_id
_entity_poly.type
_entity_poly.pdbx_seq_one_letter_code
_entity_poly.pdbx_strand_id
1 'polypeptide(L)'
;QARRRSAVGAVVRAGDARSFAPQIVVWAAGASRRMAPDDKLMLPLQGRPLLRHMAKRVLEISVPTLVALPPEPHPRWHAVKDLPLRKISYPESAEGLSGTLRAAVADLPPTVTHLCVVLADLPELAPVDFAQLFEHRRQYADCLIWRSLSPNGKPAHPTLFHRDTFPAFAQISG
;
A
#
# COMPACT_ATOMS: atom_id res chain seq x y z
N GLN A 1 -6.09 23.66 -16.19
CA GLN A 1 -6.28 23.00 -14.88
C GLN A 1 -7.38 21.96 -15.03
N ALA A 2 -7.02 20.70 -15.33
CA ALA A 2 -7.97 19.60 -15.44
C ALA A 2 -8.32 19.09 -14.03
N ARG A 3 -9.56 19.32 -13.61
CA ARG A 3 -10.11 18.69 -12.39
C ARG A 3 -10.19 17.19 -12.63
N ARG A 4 -9.37 16.42 -11.91
CA ARG A 4 -9.45 14.96 -11.88
C ARG A 4 -10.77 14.57 -11.22
N ARG A 5 -11.70 13.99 -11.97
CA ARG A 5 -12.93 13.38 -11.44
C ARG A 5 -12.56 11.98 -10.91
N SER A 6 -12.64 11.79 -9.59
CA SER A 6 -12.56 10.47 -8.97
C SER A 6 -13.85 9.71 -9.23
N ALA A 7 -13.77 8.52 -9.78
CA ALA A 7 -14.90 7.62 -9.86
C ALA A 7 -15.16 7.00 -8.47
N VAL A 8 -16.34 7.23 -7.92
CA VAL A 8 -16.77 6.69 -6.62
C VAL A 8 -17.57 5.42 -6.87
N GLY A 9 -17.09 4.30 -6.32
CA GLY A 9 -17.84 3.04 -6.28
C GLY A 9 -18.54 2.84 -4.94
N ALA A 10 -19.69 2.25 -4.98
CA ALA A 10 -20.62 1.78 -3.95
C ALA A 10 -20.49 2.32 -2.52
N VAL A 11 -21.51 3.03 -2.07
CA VAL A 11 -21.66 3.57 -0.70
C VAL A 11 -22.24 2.50 0.22
N VAL A 12 -21.47 2.11 1.26
CA VAL A 12 -21.96 1.42 2.45
C VAL A 12 -21.69 2.36 3.63
N ARG A 13 -22.68 2.55 4.51
CA ARG A 13 -22.55 3.48 5.64
C ARG A 13 -21.45 3.02 6.60
N ALA A 14 -20.43 3.82 6.76
CA ALA A 14 -19.34 3.61 7.71
C ALA A 14 -19.81 3.93 9.14
N GLY A 15 -19.57 3.02 10.07
CA GLY A 15 -19.63 3.33 11.50
C GLY A 15 -18.44 4.22 11.87
N ASP A 16 -18.68 5.36 12.50
CA ASP A 16 -17.71 6.36 12.92
C ASP A 16 -16.77 6.93 11.83
N ALA A 17 -17.37 7.75 10.96
CA ALA A 17 -16.66 8.50 9.91
C ALA A 17 -15.59 9.51 10.44
N ARG A 18 -15.48 9.70 11.75
CA ARG A 18 -14.60 10.71 12.38
C ARG A 18 -13.21 10.16 12.71
N SER A 19 -13.10 8.87 13.01
CA SER A 19 -11.82 8.26 13.37
C SER A 19 -10.96 7.99 12.14
N PHE A 20 -9.69 8.43 12.17
CA PHE A 20 -8.71 8.18 11.12
C PHE A 20 -7.37 7.75 11.72
N ALA A 21 -7.17 6.46 11.81
CA ALA A 21 -5.92 5.83 12.25
C ALA A 21 -5.45 4.87 11.15
N PRO A 22 -4.78 5.39 10.10
CA PRO A 22 -4.33 4.58 8.97
C PRO A 22 -3.06 3.82 9.30
N GLN A 23 -2.88 2.67 8.63
CA GLN A 23 -1.61 1.98 8.48
C GLN A 23 -1.30 1.81 7.00
N ILE A 24 -0.04 2.02 6.60
CA ILE A 24 0.42 1.82 5.24
C ILE A 24 1.05 0.42 5.13
N VAL A 25 0.68 -0.31 4.09
CA VAL A 25 1.34 -1.56 3.66
C VAL A 25 1.98 -1.32 2.31
N VAL A 26 3.31 -1.40 2.27
CA VAL A 26 4.10 -1.40 1.03
C VAL A 26 4.28 -2.84 0.58
N TRP A 27 3.70 -3.19 -0.57
CA TRP A 27 3.86 -4.52 -1.11
C TRP A 27 5.16 -4.65 -1.90
N ALA A 28 6.10 -5.37 -1.33
CA ALA A 28 7.42 -5.67 -1.91
C ALA A 28 7.73 -7.18 -1.89
N ALA A 29 6.71 -8.03 -1.72
CA ALA A 29 6.85 -9.49 -1.67
C ALA A 29 6.66 -10.16 -3.04
N GLY A 30 6.18 -9.43 -4.06
CA GLY A 30 5.93 -9.98 -5.39
C GLY A 30 7.21 -10.47 -6.09
N ALA A 31 7.11 -11.60 -6.77
CA ALA A 31 8.19 -12.09 -7.62
C ALA A 31 8.26 -11.25 -8.90
N SER A 32 9.43 -10.69 -9.21
CA SER A 32 9.68 -9.91 -10.45
C SER A 32 9.76 -10.80 -11.70
N ARG A 33 8.80 -11.71 -11.87
CA ARG A 33 8.83 -12.78 -12.91
C ARG A 33 8.99 -12.25 -14.33
N ARG A 34 8.48 -11.03 -14.61
CA ARG A 34 8.54 -10.43 -15.95
C ARG A 34 9.93 -9.87 -16.29
N MET A 35 10.79 -9.69 -15.31
CA MET A 35 12.14 -9.14 -15.47
C MET A 35 13.23 -10.13 -15.04
N ALA A 36 12.88 -11.40 -14.87
CA ALA A 36 13.86 -12.41 -14.49
C ALA A 36 15.01 -12.45 -15.52
N PRO A 37 16.28 -12.53 -15.09
CA PRO A 37 16.70 -12.77 -13.71
C PRO A 37 16.74 -11.54 -12.79
N ASP A 38 16.47 -10.32 -13.33
CA ASP A 38 16.61 -9.08 -12.57
C ASP A 38 15.43 -8.85 -11.63
N ASP A 39 15.73 -8.31 -10.45
CA ASP A 39 14.73 -7.86 -9.50
C ASP A 39 14.49 -6.35 -9.67
N LYS A 40 13.33 -5.98 -10.22
CA LYS A 40 12.96 -4.57 -10.46
C LYS A 40 13.13 -3.69 -9.23
N LEU A 41 12.77 -4.20 -8.03
CA LEU A 41 12.84 -3.43 -6.79
C LEU A 41 14.26 -3.21 -6.30
N MET A 42 15.22 -3.99 -6.81
CA MET A 42 16.65 -3.85 -6.52
C MET A 42 17.41 -3.05 -7.58
N LEU A 43 16.76 -2.68 -8.69
CA LEU A 43 17.39 -1.83 -9.70
C LEU A 43 17.77 -0.48 -9.09
N PRO A 44 18.97 0.04 -9.44
CA PRO A 44 19.45 1.30 -8.88
C PRO A 44 18.67 2.48 -9.46
N LEU A 45 18.15 3.31 -8.58
CA LEU A 45 17.66 4.64 -8.86
C LEU A 45 18.53 5.62 -8.07
N GLN A 46 19.27 6.50 -8.77
CA GLN A 46 20.22 7.42 -8.12
C GLN A 46 21.20 6.71 -7.18
N GLY A 47 21.72 5.55 -7.60
CA GLY A 47 22.72 4.77 -6.87
C GLY A 47 22.19 3.95 -5.68
N ARG A 48 20.88 3.86 -5.49
CA ARG A 48 20.24 3.06 -4.41
C ARG A 48 19.09 2.23 -4.95
N PRO A 49 18.77 1.07 -4.35
CA PRO A 49 17.65 0.24 -4.79
C PRO A 49 16.33 1.02 -4.83
N LEU A 50 15.50 0.79 -5.85
CA LEU A 50 14.18 1.39 -5.99
C LEU A 50 13.32 1.21 -4.73
N LEU A 51 13.32 0.01 -4.14
CA LEU A 51 12.60 -0.29 -2.91
C LEU A 51 12.99 0.66 -1.77
N ARG A 52 14.28 0.98 -1.63
CA ARG A 52 14.75 1.90 -0.60
C ARG A 52 14.20 3.32 -0.80
N HIS A 53 14.13 3.80 -2.03
CA HIS A 53 13.53 5.11 -2.34
C HIS A 53 12.06 5.14 -1.96
N MET A 54 11.31 4.10 -2.33
CA MET A 54 9.90 4.00 -2.00
C MET A 54 9.66 3.97 -0.48
N ALA A 55 10.41 3.14 0.23
CA ALA A 55 10.31 3.04 1.69
C ALA A 55 10.60 4.38 2.38
N LYS A 56 11.62 5.12 1.94
CA LYS A 56 11.95 6.45 2.48
C LYS A 56 10.84 7.47 2.23
N ARG A 57 10.27 7.51 1.02
CA ARG A 57 9.16 8.41 0.69
C ARG A 57 7.93 8.14 1.55
N VAL A 58 7.61 6.87 1.77
CA VAL A 58 6.47 6.50 2.61
C VAL A 58 6.72 6.89 4.07
N LEU A 59 7.96 6.79 4.56
CA LEU A 59 8.31 7.25 5.92
C LEU A 59 8.11 8.76 6.13
N GLU A 60 8.24 9.58 5.08
CA GLU A 60 7.99 11.02 5.16
C GLU A 60 6.53 11.38 5.51
N ILE A 61 5.60 10.43 5.33
CA ILE A 61 4.17 10.64 5.60
C ILE A 61 3.85 10.58 7.10
N SER A 62 4.76 10.05 7.92
CA SER A 62 4.58 9.89 9.38
C SER A 62 3.35 9.06 9.78
N VAL A 63 3.04 8.05 8.99
CA VAL A 63 1.99 7.05 9.25
C VAL A 63 2.67 5.71 9.53
N PRO A 64 2.20 4.89 10.49
CA PRO A 64 2.75 3.56 10.72
C PRO A 64 2.82 2.76 9.43
N THR A 65 4.01 2.24 9.11
CA THR A 65 4.30 1.59 7.84
C THR A 65 4.83 0.18 8.05
N LEU A 66 4.25 -0.75 7.31
CA LEU A 66 4.67 -2.12 7.16
C LEU A 66 5.16 -2.34 5.73
N VAL A 67 6.32 -2.97 5.57
CA VAL A 67 6.79 -3.47 4.27
C VAL A 67 6.70 -4.99 4.25
N ALA A 68 5.88 -5.51 3.34
CA ALA A 68 5.77 -6.94 3.09
C ALA A 68 6.85 -7.37 2.09
N LEU A 69 7.74 -8.25 2.53
CA LEU A 69 8.94 -8.71 1.84
C LEU A 69 8.85 -10.20 1.51
N PRO A 70 9.63 -10.69 0.53
CA PRO A 70 9.80 -12.14 0.32
C PRO A 70 10.40 -12.81 1.56
N PRO A 71 10.31 -14.16 1.68
CA PRO A 71 10.99 -14.89 2.74
C PRO A 71 12.50 -14.62 2.76
N GLU A 72 13.09 -14.60 3.96
CA GLU A 72 14.55 -14.56 4.11
C GLU A 72 15.20 -15.88 3.74
N PRO A 73 16.44 -15.85 3.21
CA PRO A 73 17.24 -14.66 2.88
C PRO A 73 16.85 -14.07 1.52
N HIS A 74 16.73 -12.75 1.45
CA HIS A 74 16.45 -12.06 0.19
C HIS A 74 17.08 -10.66 0.18
N PRO A 75 17.68 -10.19 -0.96
CA PRO A 75 18.34 -8.89 -1.04
C PRO A 75 17.47 -7.69 -0.66
N ARG A 76 16.16 -7.78 -0.87
CA ARG A 76 15.20 -6.69 -0.51
C ARG A 76 15.24 -6.35 0.99
N TRP A 77 15.53 -7.32 1.86
CA TRP A 77 15.69 -7.07 3.30
C TRP A 77 16.84 -6.10 3.57
N HIS A 78 17.99 -6.30 2.88
CA HIS A 78 19.13 -5.41 3.00
C HIS A 78 18.83 -3.97 2.55
N ALA A 79 18.00 -3.80 1.52
CA ALA A 79 17.65 -2.48 1.00
C ALA A 79 16.95 -1.59 2.03
N VAL A 80 16.27 -2.17 3.02
CA VAL A 80 15.45 -1.46 4.02
C VAL A 80 15.83 -1.75 5.46
N LYS A 81 16.93 -2.49 5.72
CA LYS A 81 17.29 -3.02 7.05
C LYS A 81 17.39 -1.95 8.15
N ASP A 82 17.92 -0.78 7.83
CA ASP A 82 18.20 0.33 8.74
C ASP A 82 17.05 1.36 8.81
N LEU A 83 15.98 1.17 8.04
CA LEU A 83 14.85 2.08 8.05
C LEU A 83 13.90 1.77 9.22
N PRO A 84 13.34 2.80 9.88
CA PRO A 84 12.46 2.66 11.03
C PRO A 84 11.02 2.30 10.60
N LEU A 85 10.86 1.15 9.96
CA LEU A 85 9.58 0.60 9.54
C LEU A 85 9.51 -0.89 9.91
N ARG A 86 8.30 -1.41 10.04
CA ARG A 86 8.08 -2.83 10.28
C ARG A 86 8.31 -3.61 8.99
N LYS A 87 9.16 -4.63 9.06
CA LYS A 87 9.47 -5.53 7.97
C LYS A 87 8.90 -6.91 8.28
N ILE A 88 8.18 -7.50 7.36
CA ILE A 88 7.56 -8.80 7.57
C ILE A 88 7.53 -9.60 6.27
N SER A 89 7.59 -10.92 6.40
CA SER A 89 7.25 -11.86 5.34
C SER A 89 6.05 -12.67 5.75
N TYR A 90 5.03 -12.68 4.91
CA TYR A 90 3.84 -13.52 5.10
C TYR A 90 3.93 -14.73 4.17
N PRO A 91 3.73 -15.97 4.68
CA PRO A 91 3.67 -17.17 3.83
C PRO A 91 2.65 -17.04 2.71
N GLU A 92 1.53 -16.38 2.98
CA GLU A 92 0.44 -16.12 2.03
C GLU A 92 0.86 -15.23 0.86
N SER A 93 1.99 -14.53 0.95
CA SER A 93 2.54 -13.74 -0.16
C SER A 93 2.90 -14.58 -1.38
N ALA A 94 3.03 -15.90 -1.25
CA ALA A 94 3.18 -16.82 -2.36
C ALA A 94 1.97 -16.80 -3.32
N GLU A 95 0.79 -16.45 -2.81
CA GLU A 95 -0.44 -16.26 -3.60
C GLU A 95 -0.50 -14.87 -4.29
N GLY A 96 0.51 -14.02 -4.12
CA GLY A 96 0.55 -12.68 -4.67
C GLY A 96 0.04 -11.60 -3.71
N LEU A 97 -0.47 -10.49 -4.28
CA LEU A 97 -0.94 -9.36 -3.50
C LEU A 97 -2.14 -9.71 -2.61
N SER A 98 -3.07 -10.49 -3.11
CA SER A 98 -4.26 -10.91 -2.37
C SER A 98 -3.93 -11.67 -1.09
N GLY A 99 -3.02 -12.63 -1.15
CA GLY A 99 -2.53 -13.36 0.01
C GLY A 99 -1.84 -12.45 1.03
N THR A 100 -0.98 -11.55 0.54
CA THR A 100 -0.32 -10.56 1.39
C THR A 100 -1.33 -9.65 2.11
N LEU A 101 -2.34 -9.15 1.39
CA LEU A 101 -3.35 -8.27 1.98
C LEU A 101 -4.21 -8.99 3.01
N ARG A 102 -4.61 -10.23 2.74
CA ARG A 102 -5.36 -11.06 3.69
C ARG A 102 -4.57 -11.25 5.00
N ALA A 103 -3.30 -11.60 4.90
CA ALA A 103 -2.43 -11.77 6.05
C ALA A 103 -2.17 -10.44 6.79
N ALA A 104 -1.91 -9.36 6.06
CA ALA A 104 -1.68 -8.04 6.63
C ALA A 104 -2.91 -7.54 7.41
N VAL A 105 -4.12 -7.72 6.87
CA VAL A 105 -5.37 -7.34 7.55
C VAL A 105 -5.55 -8.13 8.84
N ALA A 106 -5.26 -9.43 8.84
CA ALA A 106 -5.34 -10.28 10.03
C ALA A 106 -4.34 -9.87 11.14
N ASP A 107 -3.23 -9.23 10.75
CA ASP A 107 -2.15 -8.79 11.65
C ASP A 107 -2.30 -7.33 12.10
N LEU A 108 -3.32 -6.60 11.62
CA LEU A 108 -3.53 -5.21 12.00
C LEU A 108 -3.92 -5.06 13.48
N PRO A 109 -3.34 -4.06 14.18
CA PRO A 109 -3.85 -3.68 15.48
C PRO A 109 -5.34 -3.28 15.41
N PRO A 110 -6.14 -3.60 16.45
CA PRO A 110 -7.58 -3.30 16.46
C PRO A 110 -7.89 -1.78 16.42
N THR A 111 -6.90 -0.96 16.73
CA THR A 111 -6.99 0.52 16.68
C THR A 111 -6.90 1.07 15.26
N VAL A 112 -6.40 0.29 14.29
CA VAL A 112 -6.30 0.71 12.89
C VAL A 112 -7.68 0.77 12.27
N THR A 113 -8.02 1.92 11.71
CA THR A 113 -9.32 2.18 11.06
C THR A 113 -9.24 2.10 9.54
N HIS A 114 -8.06 2.28 8.98
CA HIS A 114 -7.86 2.32 7.53
C HIS A 114 -6.55 1.63 7.14
N LEU A 115 -6.60 0.87 6.06
CA LEU A 115 -5.41 0.26 5.43
C LEU A 115 -5.11 0.98 4.12
N CYS A 116 -3.94 1.57 4.03
CA CYS A 116 -3.43 2.18 2.79
C CYS A 116 -2.46 1.21 2.12
N VAL A 117 -2.82 0.73 0.94
CA VAL A 117 -2.03 -0.22 0.16
C VAL A 117 -1.28 0.51 -0.94
N VAL A 118 0.02 0.25 -1.04
CA VAL A 118 0.88 0.79 -2.09
C VAL A 118 1.83 -0.27 -2.64
N LEU A 119 2.06 -0.25 -3.96
CA LEU A 119 3.07 -1.09 -4.60
C LEU A 119 4.44 -0.44 -4.50
N ALA A 120 5.47 -1.25 -4.25
CA ALA A 120 6.85 -0.76 -4.10
C ALA A 120 7.51 -0.33 -5.42
N ASP A 121 6.91 -0.64 -6.57
CA ASP A 121 7.46 -0.38 -7.90
C ASP A 121 6.95 0.91 -8.57
N LEU A 122 6.57 1.90 -7.78
CA LEU A 122 6.03 3.18 -8.22
C LEU A 122 7.01 4.34 -7.92
N PRO A 123 8.08 4.51 -8.72
CA PRO A 123 9.14 5.47 -8.43
C PRO A 123 8.68 6.94 -8.44
N GLU A 124 7.56 7.23 -9.10
CA GLU A 124 7.00 8.58 -9.22
C GLU A 124 6.07 8.95 -8.06
N LEU A 125 5.72 7.98 -7.20
CA LEU A 125 4.83 8.22 -6.08
C LEU A 125 5.51 9.13 -5.05
N ALA A 126 4.81 10.19 -4.66
CA ALA A 126 5.31 11.20 -3.73
C ALA A 126 4.40 11.32 -2.49
N PRO A 127 4.90 11.89 -1.37
CA PRO A 127 4.08 12.11 -0.17
C PRO A 127 2.78 12.88 -0.43
N VAL A 128 2.77 13.80 -1.40
CA VAL A 128 1.57 14.57 -1.78
C VAL A 128 0.44 13.69 -2.31
N ASP A 129 0.74 12.55 -2.93
CA ASP A 129 -0.29 11.63 -3.44
C ASP A 129 -1.07 10.98 -2.29
N PHE A 130 -0.39 10.67 -1.19
CA PHE A 130 -1.03 10.19 0.03
C PHE A 130 -1.84 11.28 0.71
N ALA A 131 -1.29 12.49 0.81
CA ALA A 131 -2.00 13.63 1.39
C ALA A 131 -3.31 13.93 0.63
N GLN A 132 -3.30 13.88 -0.69
CA GLN A 132 -4.49 14.04 -1.52
C GLN A 132 -5.50 12.91 -1.30
N LEU A 133 -5.04 11.66 -1.17
CA LEU A 133 -5.92 10.52 -0.90
C LEU A 133 -6.59 10.65 0.47
N PHE A 134 -5.85 11.05 1.50
CA PHE A 134 -6.38 11.26 2.84
C PHE A 134 -7.34 12.45 2.92
N GLU A 135 -7.07 13.52 2.18
CA GLU A 135 -7.98 14.65 2.06
C GLU A 135 -9.28 14.25 1.33
N HIS A 136 -9.18 13.43 0.28
CA HIS A 136 -10.35 12.86 -0.40
C HIS A 136 -11.21 12.02 0.56
N ARG A 137 -10.56 11.20 1.39
CA ARG A 137 -11.27 10.45 2.45
C ARG A 137 -12.02 11.38 3.39
N ARG A 138 -11.43 12.52 3.77
CA ARG A 138 -12.08 13.49 4.66
C ARG A 138 -13.32 14.13 4.00
N GLN A 139 -13.23 14.41 2.69
CA GLN A 139 -14.34 15.01 1.92
C GLN A 139 -15.48 14.02 1.64
N TYR A 140 -15.15 12.75 1.47
CA TYR A 140 -16.09 11.67 1.13
C TYR A 140 -16.08 10.59 2.21
N ALA A 141 -16.37 10.98 3.45
CA ALA A 141 -16.22 10.11 4.62
C ALA A 141 -17.20 8.92 4.65
N ASP A 142 -18.27 8.95 3.87
CA ASP A 142 -19.23 7.85 3.75
C ASP A 142 -18.78 6.72 2.81
N CYS A 143 -17.68 6.92 2.10
CA CYS A 143 -17.08 5.85 1.27
C CYS A 143 -16.29 4.85 2.12
N LEU A 144 -16.18 3.64 1.61
CA LEU A 144 -15.35 2.58 2.22
C LEU A 144 -14.01 2.38 1.53
N ILE A 145 -13.88 2.83 0.29
CA ILE A 145 -12.66 2.68 -0.52
C ILE A 145 -12.39 3.98 -1.26
N TRP A 146 -11.16 4.48 -1.15
CA TRP A 146 -10.64 5.61 -1.91
C TRP A 146 -9.46 5.14 -2.73
N ARG A 147 -9.50 5.41 -4.01
CA ARG A 147 -8.51 4.88 -4.94
C ARG A 147 -7.92 5.97 -5.81
N SER A 148 -6.61 5.99 -5.90
CA SER A 148 -5.91 6.83 -6.87
C SER A 148 -6.20 6.39 -8.29
N LEU A 149 -6.16 7.35 -9.20
CA LEU A 149 -6.25 7.09 -10.64
C LEU A 149 -4.95 7.52 -11.32
N SER A 150 -4.50 6.71 -12.27
CA SER A 150 -3.41 7.09 -13.16
C SER A 150 -3.84 8.24 -14.10
N PRO A 151 -2.91 8.92 -14.77
CA PRO A 151 -3.22 10.02 -15.69
C PRO A 151 -4.25 9.67 -16.78
N ASN A 152 -4.31 8.40 -17.17
CA ASN A 152 -5.28 7.88 -18.16
C ASN A 152 -6.58 7.35 -17.53
N GLY A 153 -6.84 7.66 -16.25
CA GLY A 153 -8.08 7.32 -15.55
C GLY A 153 -8.19 5.88 -15.07
N LYS A 154 -7.15 5.07 -15.20
CA LYS A 154 -7.17 3.68 -14.70
C LYS A 154 -6.92 3.62 -13.21
N PRO A 155 -7.53 2.64 -12.50
CA PRO A 155 -7.23 2.37 -11.10
C PRO A 155 -5.73 2.22 -10.84
N ALA A 156 -5.25 2.89 -9.79
CA ALA A 156 -3.85 2.94 -9.42
C ALA A 156 -3.65 2.88 -7.90
N HIS A 157 -2.43 2.97 -7.44
CA HIS A 157 -2.05 3.07 -6.03
C HIS A 157 -1.56 4.48 -5.70
N PRO A 158 -1.67 4.89 -4.43
CA PRO A 158 -2.18 4.15 -3.28
C PRO A 158 -3.70 3.96 -3.31
N THR A 159 -4.17 2.92 -2.60
CA THR A 159 -5.59 2.67 -2.35
C THR A 159 -5.84 2.59 -0.85
N LEU A 160 -6.85 3.28 -0.36
CA LEU A 160 -7.22 3.34 1.06
C LEU A 160 -8.52 2.56 1.28
N PHE A 161 -8.52 1.66 2.26
CA PHE A 161 -9.63 0.81 2.64
C PHE A 161 -10.08 1.12 4.07
N HIS A 162 -11.35 1.39 4.28
CA HIS A 162 -11.93 1.48 5.62
C HIS A 162 -12.02 0.09 6.28
N ARG A 163 -11.93 0.03 7.61
CA ARG A 163 -11.97 -1.23 8.38
C ARG A 163 -13.21 -2.10 8.10
N ASP A 164 -14.33 -1.50 7.71
CA ASP A 164 -15.54 -2.25 7.38
C ASP A 164 -15.38 -3.12 6.13
N THR A 165 -14.33 -2.88 5.32
CA THR A 165 -13.95 -3.74 4.19
C THR A 165 -13.08 -4.93 4.61
N PHE A 166 -12.49 -4.92 5.81
CA PHE A 166 -11.50 -5.92 6.21
C PHE A 166 -12.05 -7.35 6.20
N PRO A 167 -13.29 -7.64 6.60
CA PRO A 167 -13.86 -9.00 6.49
C PRO A 167 -13.86 -9.52 5.05
N ALA A 168 -14.01 -8.64 4.06
CA ALA A 168 -14.00 -9.04 2.65
C ALA A 168 -12.62 -9.54 2.18
N PHE A 169 -11.53 -9.10 2.81
CA PHE A 169 -10.18 -9.58 2.47
C PHE A 169 -10.00 -11.07 2.75
N ALA A 170 -10.72 -11.65 3.71
CA ALA A 170 -10.68 -13.09 3.96
C ALA A 170 -11.22 -13.92 2.78
N GLN A 171 -12.00 -13.32 1.90
CA GLN A 171 -12.65 -13.97 0.76
C GLN A 171 -11.87 -13.79 -0.56
N ILE A 172 -10.87 -12.91 -0.60
CA ILE A 172 -10.10 -12.70 -1.84
C ILE A 172 -9.09 -13.83 -2.05
N SER A 173 -9.03 -14.29 -3.29
CA SER A 173 -8.05 -15.25 -3.80
C SER A 173 -7.57 -14.77 -5.18
N GLY A 174 -6.35 -15.13 -5.59
CA GLY A 174 -5.94 -14.75 -6.94
C GLY A 174 -4.50 -14.91 -7.21
#